data_6ebe3eae9b7627b1ea59fe6a8b23f3d5
#
_entry.id   6ebe3eae9b7627b1ea59fe6a8b23f3d5
#
_cell.length_a   1.000
_cell.length_b   1.000
_cell.length_c   1.000
_cell.angle_alpha   90.00
_cell.angle_beta   90.00
_cell.angle_gamma   90.00
#
_symmetry.space_group_name_H-M   'P 1'
#
loop_
_entity.id
_entity.type
_entity.pdbx_description
1 polymer ?
#
loop_
_entity_poly.entity_id
_entity_poly.type
_entity_poly.pdbx_seq_one_letter_code
_entity_poly.pdbx_strand_id
1 'polypeptide(L)'
;MRSPKAGNLLRERAKSGAAGARSGEGGGSIGPGAQVPWTASASSSMATAEERVTMTQSETRRTPGTPCWVSLMVHGLAATQEFYGALFGWEFRPGPQQLGPYVRALLDGEEVAGIGQLPPDRHLPIAWTTYLAADDADATAETIRHCGGTVGVGPLDAGEAGRMAIASDPAGAVFGIWQGGEHIGAGVAGAPGTPAWNELVTRETSSVGKFYQAVFGYDLEPVVSADFDYVTLHLDGQPVASLHGVGNALPRDRGAHWMTHFEVADVDESAGRVAELGGQVLQQPREGASGRQATVADPEGAVFTLVRSLL
;
A
#
# COMPACT_ATOMS: atom_id res chain seq x y z
N MET A 1 -10.33 -25.80 -43.46
CA MET A 1 -9.22 -26.72 -43.18
C MET A 1 -8.94 -26.77 -41.71
N ARG A 2 -8.79 -27.93 -41.17
CA ARG A 2 -8.92 -28.33 -39.76
C ARG A 2 -7.77 -27.82 -38.86
N SER A 3 -8.10 -27.40 -37.62
CA SER A 3 -7.18 -27.34 -36.47
C SER A 3 -6.45 -28.65 -36.21
N PRO A 4 -5.33 -28.61 -35.49
CA PRO A 4 -5.10 -29.65 -34.52
C PRO A 4 -4.93 -29.12 -33.07
N LYS A 5 -5.53 -29.90 -32.19
CA LYS A 5 -5.48 -29.89 -30.72
C LYS A 5 -4.03 -30.07 -30.21
N ALA A 6 -3.67 -29.31 -29.20
CA ALA A 6 -2.57 -29.66 -28.30
C ALA A 6 -3.16 -29.98 -26.93
N GLY A 7 -3.15 -31.25 -26.61
CA GLY A 7 -3.50 -31.76 -25.30
C GLY A 7 -2.27 -32.43 -24.67
N ASN A 8 -2.19 -32.33 -23.38
CA ASN A 8 -1.49 -33.22 -22.43
C ASN A 8 0.02 -33.34 -22.48
N LEU A 9 0.66 -32.70 -21.51
CA LEU A 9 1.96 -33.18 -20.98
C LEU A 9 2.23 -32.51 -19.60
N LEU A 10 1.58 -33.03 -18.57
CA LEU A 10 1.98 -32.84 -17.16
C LEU A 10 1.35 -33.94 -16.30
N ARG A 11 1.93 -35.13 -16.37
CA ARG A 11 1.88 -36.18 -15.33
C ARG A 11 3.06 -37.08 -15.55
N GLU A 12 4.05 -36.96 -14.64
CA GLU A 12 4.88 -38.04 -14.12
C GLU A 12 6.18 -37.46 -13.54
N ARG A 13 6.22 -37.37 -12.22
CA ARG A 13 7.39 -37.73 -11.40
C ARG A 13 7.09 -37.45 -9.91
N ALA A 14 6.46 -38.42 -9.31
CA ALA A 14 6.52 -38.64 -7.89
C ALA A 14 6.52 -40.16 -7.67
N LYS A 15 7.70 -40.72 -7.38
CA LYS A 15 7.89 -41.99 -6.62
C LYS A 15 9.37 -42.39 -6.62
N SER A 16 9.89 -42.42 -5.44
CA SER A 16 10.93 -43.23 -4.79
C SER A 16 11.86 -42.35 -3.99
N GLY A 17 12.06 -42.60 -2.71
CA GLY A 17 12.52 -43.65 -1.95
C GLY A 17 12.42 -43.45 -0.46
N ALA A 18 11.81 -44.37 0.18
CA ALA A 18 11.87 -44.58 1.62
C ALA A 18 13.01 -45.53 1.92
N ALA A 19 13.65 -45.36 3.08
CA ALA A 19 14.06 -46.40 4.02
C ALA A 19 15.41 -46.06 4.69
N GLY A 20 15.44 -46.23 6.02
CA GLY A 20 16.67 -46.34 6.78
C GLY A 20 16.57 -45.90 8.24
N ALA A 21 15.85 -46.65 9.05
CA ALA A 21 15.91 -46.59 10.52
C ALA A 21 17.23 -47.20 11.04
N ARG A 22 17.80 -46.68 12.12
CA ARG A 22 18.33 -47.47 13.27
C ARG A 22 18.62 -46.62 14.50
N SER A 23 17.99 -47.03 15.52
CA SER A 23 18.16 -47.01 16.98
C SER A 23 19.62 -46.95 17.51
N GLY A 24 19.78 -46.23 18.62
CA GLY A 24 20.92 -46.30 19.49
C GLY A 24 20.58 -45.72 20.86
N GLU A 25 20.23 -46.62 21.79
CA GLU A 25 20.05 -46.33 23.22
C GLU A 25 21.43 -46.08 23.90
N GLY A 26 21.45 -45.24 24.93
CA GLY A 26 22.61 -45.08 25.80
C GLY A 26 22.24 -44.20 26.98
N GLY A 27 21.79 -44.86 28.05
CA GLY A 27 21.50 -44.24 29.33
C GLY A 27 22.75 -43.88 30.11
N GLY A 28 22.63 -42.92 31.03
CA GLY A 28 23.64 -42.55 32.00
C GLY A 28 23.04 -41.59 33.04
N SER A 29 22.82 -42.15 34.22
CA SER A 29 22.17 -41.53 35.36
C SER A 29 23.13 -40.72 36.24
N ILE A 30 22.55 -39.79 37.00
CA ILE A 30 22.81 -39.40 38.40
C ILE A 30 23.82 -38.28 38.69
N GLY A 31 23.33 -37.32 39.47
CA GLY A 31 24.03 -36.68 40.58
C GLY A 31 23.58 -35.25 40.88
N PRO A 32 23.09 -34.95 42.09
CA PRO A 32 22.55 -33.64 42.42
C PRO A 32 23.64 -32.75 43.06
N GLY A 33 23.55 -31.43 42.86
CA GLY A 33 24.23 -30.53 43.75
C GLY A 33 24.94 -29.38 43.06
N ALA A 34 24.33 -28.23 43.12
CA ALA A 34 24.91 -26.98 43.62
C ALA A 34 23.94 -25.83 43.25
N GLN A 35 23.24 -25.38 44.24
CA GLN A 35 22.53 -24.08 44.18
C GLN A 35 23.59 -22.98 44.21
N VAL A 36 23.57 -22.12 43.19
CA VAL A 36 24.32 -20.86 43.20
C VAL A 36 23.30 -19.74 43.38
N PRO A 37 23.46 -18.83 44.36
CA PRO A 37 22.46 -17.80 44.61
C PRO A 37 22.48 -16.73 43.52
N TRP A 38 21.33 -16.46 42.96
CA TRP A 38 21.07 -15.32 42.09
C TRP A 38 21.12 -14.03 42.90
N THR A 39 22.20 -13.28 42.81
CA THR A 39 22.20 -11.87 43.17
C THR A 39 21.73 -11.09 41.93
N ALA A 40 20.47 -10.74 41.92
CA ALA A 40 19.92 -9.77 40.95
C ALA A 40 20.55 -8.40 41.24
N SER A 41 21.52 -8.01 40.43
CA SER A 41 21.97 -6.62 40.36
C SER A 41 20.99 -5.88 39.44
N ALA A 42 20.01 -5.26 40.06
CA ALA A 42 19.11 -4.32 39.37
C ALA A 42 19.88 -3.01 39.12
N SER A 43 20.60 -2.92 38.02
CA SER A 43 21.02 -1.63 37.46
C SER A 43 19.81 -1.04 36.71
N SER A 44 18.96 -0.36 37.46
CA SER A 44 17.92 0.53 36.89
C SER A 44 18.66 1.73 36.29
N SER A 45 18.99 1.64 35.00
CA SER A 45 19.36 2.81 34.22
C SER A 45 18.10 3.65 34.04
N MET A 46 17.99 4.74 34.78
CA MET A 46 16.97 5.76 34.57
C MET A 46 17.33 6.48 33.26
N ALA A 47 16.74 6.03 32.14
CA ALA A 47 16.78 6.80 30.90
C ALA A 47 16.20 8.20 31.18
N THR A 48 16.88 9.22 30.70
CA THR A 48 16.43 10.61 30.86
C THR A 48 15.11 10.85 30.12
N ALA A 49 14.37 11.87 30.51
CA ALA A 49 13.09 12.20 29.87
C ALA A 49 13.25 12.48 28.37
N GLU A 50 14.40 13.03 27.97
CA GLU A 50 14.76 13.28 26.56
C GLU A 50 14.98 11.97 25.77
N GLU A 51 15.65 10.97 26.35
CA GLU A 51 15.80 9.66 25.71
C GLU A 51 14.46 8.94 25.54
N ARG A 52 13.53 9.06 26.51
CA ARG A 52 12.18 8.50 26.39
C ARG A 52 11.37 9.21 25.31
N VAL A 53 11.46 10.55 25.19
CA VAL A 53 10.78 11.32 24.14
C VAL A 53 11.33 10.93 22.76
N THR A 54 12.65 10.78 22.63
CA THR A 54 13.28 10.37 21.36
C THR A 54 12.90 8.94 20.96
N MET A 55 12.88 7.98 21.92
CA MET A 55 12.41 6.61 21.64
C MET A 55 10.92 6.57 21.28
N THR A 56 10.07 7.33 21.98
CA THR A 56 8.63 7.38 21.69
C THR A 56 8.34 8.03 20.33
N GLN A 57 9.12 9.02 19.89
CA GLN A 57 8.99 9.62 18.57
C GLN A 57 9.52 8.73 17.45
N SER A 58 10.52 7.88 17.71
CA SER A 58 11.05 6.94 16.71
C SER A 58 10.11 5.76 16.45
N GLU A 59 9.32 5.32 17.44
CA GLU A 59 8.36 4.21 17.28
C GLU A 59 7.06 4.60 16.59
N THR A 60 6.79 5.89 16.41
CA THR A 60 5.52 6.40 15.83
C THR A 60 5.63 6.81 14.36
N ARG A 61 6.82 6.91 13.77
CA ARG A 61 6.97 7.29 12.36
C ARG A 61 7.06 6.07 11.46
N ARG A 62 6.41 6.16 10.28
CA ARG A 62 6.54 5.14 9.22
C ARG A 62 7.91 5.27 8.56
N THR A 63 8.55 4.15 8.21
CA THR A 63 9.78 4.16 7.40
C THR A 63 9.56 4.97 6.12
N PRO A 64 10.45 5.92 5.76
CA PRO A 64 10.34 6.69 4.53
C PRO A 64 10.14 5.80 3.30
N GLY A 65 9.21 6.18 2.43
CA GLY A 65 8.80 5.40 1.27
C GLY A 65 7.65 4.42 1.54
N THR A 66 7.31 4.10 2.80
CA THR A 66 6.16 3.24 3.08
C THR A 66 4.88 3.92 2.60
N PRO A 67 4.01 3.26 1.78
CA PRO A 67 2.66 3.74 1.54
C PRO A 67 1.92 3.86 2.87
N CYS A 68 1.65 5.09 3.30
CA CYS A 68 1.13 5.35 4.64
C CYS A 68 -0.32 5.84 4.64
N TRP A 69 -0.79 6.42 3.54
CA TRP A 69 -2.11 6.98 3.43
C TRP A 69 -2.63 6.92 2.00
N VAL A 70 -3.94 6.93 1.83
CA VAL A 70 -4.60 7.13 0.54
C VAL A 70 -5.64 8.24 0.68
N SER A 71 -5.72 9.10 -0.33
CA SER A 71 -6.64 10.23 -0.33
C SER A 71 -7.30 10.40 -1.69
N LEU A 72 -8.57 10.81 -1.69
CA LEU A 72 -9.37 11.06 -2.87
C LEU A 72 -9.86 12.51 -2.87
N MET A 73 -9.66 13.22 -3.98
CA MET A 73 -10.22 14.56 -4.16
C MET A 73 -11.40 14.49 -5.11
N VAL A 74 -12.59 14.98 -4.69
CA VAL A 74 -13.88 14.80 -5.37
C VAL A 74 -14.65 16.12 -5.50
N HIS A 75 -15.63 16.17 -6.38
CA HIS A 75 -16.53 17.32 -6.47
C HIS A 75 -17.71 17.17 -5.49
N GLY A 76 -18.28 15.98 -5.35
CA GLY A 76 -19.45 15.69 -4.54
C GLY A 76 -19.11 14.97 -3.23
N LEU A 77 -18.50 15.69 -2.26
CA LEU A 77 -18.02 15.09 -1.02
C LEU A 77 -19.10 14.25 -0.29
N ALA A 78 -20.33 14.75 -0.19
CA ALA A 78 -21.42 14.04 0.50
C ALA A 78 -21.82 12.73 -0.23
N ALA A 79 -21.97 12.76 -1.55
CA ALA A 79 -22.31 11.58 -2.34
C ALA A 79 -21.17 10.54 -2.30
N THR A 80 -19.94 10.98 -2.29
CA THR A 80 -18.77 10.10 -2.15
C THR A 80 -18.72 9.44 -0.77
N GLN A 81 -19.06 10.17 0.31
CA GLN A 81 -19.18 9.58 1.65
C GLN A 81 -20.29 8.52 1.71
N GLU A 82 -21.46 8.77 1.08
CA GLU A 82 -22.54 7.79 0.99
C GLU A 82 -22.11 6.54 0.24
N PHE A 83 -21.40 6.69 -0.89
CA PHE A 83 -20.90 5.58 -1.69
C PHE A 83 -19.92 4.70 -0.89
N TYR A 84 -18.85 5.26 -0.36
CA TYR A 84 -17.83 4.48 0.37
C TYR A 84 -18.33 3.99 1.73
N GLY A 85 -19.21 4.74 2.39
CA GLY A 85 -19.90 4.28 3.59
C GLY A 85 -20.74 3.04 3.33
N ALA A 86 -21.50 3.01 2.23
CA ALA A 86 -22.31 1.85 1.83
C ALA A 86 -21.48 0.68 1.28
N LEU A 87 -20.31 0.94 0.67
CA LEU A 87 -19.46 -0.10 0.09
C LEU A 87 -18.56 -0.76 1.14
N PHE A 88 -17.90 0.03 1.99
CA PHE A 88 -16.87 -0.43 2.92
C PHE A 88 -17.26 -0.34 4.40
N GLY A 89 -18.43 0.23 4.70
CA GLY A 89 -18.85 0.45 6.08
C GLY A 89 -18.14 1.63 6.77
N TRP A 90 -17.57 2.56 5.97
CA TRP A 90 -16.83 3.68 6.54
C TRP A 90 -17.73 4.69 7.25
N GLU A 91 -17.25 5.15 8.41
CA GLU A 91 -17.73 6.35 9.07
C GLU A 91 -16.82 7.53 8.74
N PHE A 92 -17.31 8.78 8.89
CA PHE A 92 -16.55 9.96 8.50
C PHE A 92 -16.48 10.97 9.63
N ARG A 93 -15.28 11.53 9.84
CA ARG A 93 -15.03 12.64 10.76
C ARG A 93 -14.37 13.81 10.02
N PRO A 94 -14.61 15.07 10.45
CA PRO A 94 -13.84 16.20 9.91
C PRO A 94 -12.35 15.97 10.07
N GLY A 95 -11.60 16.19 8.99
CA GLY A 95 -10.15 16.21 9.00
C GLY A 95 -9.58 17.64 9.04
N PRO A 96 -8.26 17.80 8.80
CA PRO A 96 -7.63 19.11 8.71
C PRO A 96 -8.30 19.98 7.64
N GLN A 97 -8.75 21.18 8.01
CA GLN A 97 -9.46 22.10 7.12
C GLN A 97 -8.55 23.16 6.48
N GLN A 98 -7.27 23.17 6.81
CA GLN A 98 -6.29 24.15 6.33
C GLN A 98 -6.12 24.16 4.81
N LEU A 99 -6.33 22.98 4.18
CA LEU A 99 -6.21 22.78 2.74
C LEU A 99 -7.56 22.66 2.02
N GLY A 100 -8.66 23.03 2.71
CA GLY A 100 -10.03 22.93 2.19
C GLY A 100 -10.88 21.88 2.93
N PRO A 101 -12.15 21.71 2.53
CA PRO A 101 -13.01 20.70 3.14
C PRO A 101 -12.42 19.30 2.96
N TYR A 102 -12.21 18.62 4.07
CA TYR A 102 -11.59 17.29 4.12
C TYR A 102 -12.20 16.47 5.25
N VAL A 103 -12.44 15.20 4.98
CA VAL A 103 -12.92 14.23 5.98
C VAL A 103 -11.97 13.04 6.03
N ARG A 104 -11.85 12.44 7.19
CA ARG A 104 -11.18 11.17 7.41
C ARG A 104 -12.23 10.06 7.43
N ALA A 105 -12.00 9.02 6.65
CA ALA A 105 -12.77 7.79 6.67
C ALA A 105 -12.23 6.88 7.78
N LEU A 106 -13.14 6.32 8.56
CA LEU A 106 -12.83 5.43 9.68
C LEU A 106 -13.54 4.10 9.48
N LEU A 107 -12.86 3.03 9.88
CA LEU A 107 -13.44 1.70 10.02
C LEU A 107 -13.17 1.22 11.44
N ASP A 108 -14.22 0.87 12.18
CA ASP A 108 -14.12 0.47 13.60
C ASP A 108 -13.36 1.47 14.48
N GLY A 109 -13.48 2.78 14.14
CA GLY A 109 -12.82 3.87 14.86
C GLY A 109 -11.40 4.20 14.41
N GLU A 110 -10.77 3.36 13.58
CA GLU A 110 -9.42 3.55 13.03
C GLU A 110 -9.45 4.30 11.70
N GLU A 111 -8.54 5.24 11.49
CA GLU A 111 -8.42 6.01 10.25
C GLU A 111 -7.87 5.14 9.13
N VAL A 112 -8.57 5.10 7.98
CA VAL A 112 -8.21 4.22 6.84
C VAL A 112 -7.94 4.98 5.54
N ALA A 113 -8.59 6.13 5.31
CA ALA A 113 -8.45 6.93 4.10
C ALA A 113 -8.90 8.37 4.34
N GLY A 114 -8.65 9.26 3.38
CA GLY A 114 -9.15 10.62 3.41
C GLY A 114 -9.89 11.02 2.14
N ILE A 115 -10.89 11.88 2.27
CA ILE A 115 -11.63 12.41 1.13
C ILE A 115 -11.71 13.93 1.26
N GLY A 116 -11.25 14.64 0.24
CA GLY A 116 -11.27 16.09 0.17
C GLY A 116 -12.17 16.59 -0.96
N GLN A 117 -12.66 17.82 -0.82
CA GLN A 117 -13.46 18.45 -1.86
C GLN A 117 -12.59 19.32 -2.77
N LEU A 118 -12.68 19.08 -4.07
CA LEU A 118 -12.10 19.96 -5.07
C LEU A 118 -12.82 21.30 -5.14
N PRO A 119 -12.09 22.41 -5.27
CA PRO A 119 -12.70 23.68 -5.62
C PRO A 119 -13.51 23.55 -6.94
N PRO A 120 -14.67 24.23 -7.06
CA PRO A 120 -15.57 24.07 -8.22
C PRO A 120 -14.95 24.45 -9.58
N ASP A 121 -13.92 25.27 -9.58
CA ASP A 121 -13.17 25.73 -10.76
C ASP A 121 -12.00 24.82 -11.13
N ARG A 122 -11.72 23.77 -10.37
CA ARG A 122 -10.64 22.82 -10.62
C ARG A 122 -11.16 21.57 -11.31
N HIS A 123 -10.71 21.36 -12.54
CA HIS A 123 -11.01 20.17 -13.34
C HIS A 123 -9.81 19.22 -13.31
N LEU A 124 -9.53 18.66 -12.14
CA LEU A 124 -8.49 17.64 -11.96
C LEU A 124 -9.09 16.24 -12.15
N PRO A 125 -8.30 15.28 -12.63
CA PRO A 125 -8.75 13.88 -12.65
C PRO A 125 -9.13 13.40 -11.24
N ILE A 126 -10.27 12.73 -11.13
CA ILE A 126 -10.70 12.11 -9.88
C ILE A 126 -9.98 10.76 -9.75
N ALA A 127 -9.05 10.68 -8.82
CA ALA A 127 -8.22 9.50 -8.62
C ALA A 127 -7.76 9.38 -7.17
N TRP A 128 -7.66 8.15 -6.70
CA TRP A 128 -6.99 7.84 -5.44
C TRP A 128 -5.52 8.21 -5.54
N THR A 129 -5.02 8.93 -4.57
CA THR A 129 -3.62 9.32 -4.45
C THR A 129 -2.97 8.54 -3.31
N THR A 130 -1.97 7.74 -3.63
CA THR A 130 -1.14 7.05 -2.64
C THR A 130 -0.12 8.03 -2.07
N TYR A 131 -0.02 8.12 -0.75
CA TYR A 131 1.00 8.92 -0.05
C TYR A 131 2.09 8.01 0.48
N LEU A 132 3.32 8.38 0.19
CA LEU A 132 4.53 7.73 0.68
C LEU A 132 5.08 8.52 1.87
N ALA A 133 5.44 7.83 2.94
CA ALA A 133 6.00 8.46 4.12
C ALA A 133 7.32 9.18 3.81
N ALA A 134 7.58 10.27 4.50
CA ALA A 134 8.82 11.03 4.44
C ALA A 134 9.20 11.52 5.84
N ASP A 135 10.48 11.50 6.16
CA ASP A 135 10.99 12.11 7.40
C ASP A 135 11.03 13.63 7.30
N ASP A 136 11.31 14.13 6.08
CA ASP A 136 11.35 15.54 5.73
C ASP A 136 10.75 15.74 4.35
N ALA A 137 9.57 16.39 4.30
CA ALA A 137 8.85 16.60 3.05
C ALA A 137 9.56 17.57 2.11
N ASP A 138 10.29 18.56 2.62
CA ASP A 138 11.05 19.53 1.82
C ASP A 138 12.26 18.85 1.17
N ALA A 139 13.05 18.11 1.94
CA ALA A 139 14.21 17.37 1.43
C ALA A 139 13.79 16.29 0.43
N THR A 140 12.68 15.58 0.69
CA THR A 140 12.14 14.58 -0.24
C THR A 140 11.65 15.23 -1.54
N ALA A 141 10.95 16.37 -1.45
CA ALA A 141 10.51 17.13 -2.63
C ALA A 141 11.69 17.61 -3.49
N GLU A 142 12.79 18.03 -2.86
CA GLU A 142 14.02 18.41 -3.56
C GLU A 142 14.65 17.20 -4.27
N THR A 143 14.73 16.05 -3.59
CA THR A 143 15.25 14.81 -4.17
C THR A 143 14.40 14.36 -5.38
N ILE A 144 13.08 14.46 -5.29
CA ILE A 144 12.15 14.17 -6.40
C ILE A 144 12.50 15.02 -7.63
N ARG A 145 12.72 16.34 -7.46
CA ARG A 145 13.10 17.24 -8.56
C ARG A 145 14.45 16.87 -9.16
N HIS A 146 15.44 16.55 -8.33
CA HIS A 146 16.77 16.14 -8.78
C HIS A 146 16.75 14.82 -9.55
N CYS A 147 15.83 13.90 -9.19
CA CYS A 147 15.66 12.62 -9.88
C CYS A 147 14.76 12.69 -11.12
N GLY A 148 14.34 13.89 -11.54
CA GLY A 148 13.54 14.09 -12.77
C GLY A 148 12.03 14.01 -12.59
N GLY A 149 11.53 13.92 -11.35
CA GLY A 149 10.11 14.08 -11.03
C GLY A 149 9.69 15.55 -10.95
N THR A 150 8.42 15.78 -10.75
CA THR A 150 7.84 17.12 -10.62
C THR A 150 7.10 17.23 -9.28
N VAL A 151 7.23 18.34 -8.59
CA VAL A 151 6.42 18.67 -7.41
C VAL A 151 5.41 19.73 -7.83
N GLY A 152 4.17 19.32 -7.95
CA GLY A 152 3.06 20.15 -8.43
C GLY A 152 2.39 20.97 -7.33
N VAL A 153 2.38 20.45 -6.08
CA VAL A 153 1.79 21.12 -4.92
C VAL A 153 2.70 20.94 -3.71
N GLY A 154 2.94 22.00 -2.97
CA GLY A 154 3.67 21.97 -1.70
C GLY A 154 5.21 21.98 -1.84
N PRO A 155 5.91 21.61 -0.77
CA PRO A 155 5.40 21.16 0.54
C PRO A 155 4.52 22.19 1.28
N LEU A 156 3.42 21.71 1.87
CA LEU A 156 2.45 22.52 2.61
C LEU A 156 2.16 21.91 3.98
N ASP A 157 1.93 22.76 4.98
CA ASP A 157 1.54 22.32 6.29
C ASP A 157 0.03 21.99 6.34
N ALA A 158 -0.31 20.83 6.86
CA ALA A 158 -1.65 20.39 7.19
C ALA A 158 -1.94 20.56 8.70
N GLY A 159 -1.46 21.64 9.29
CA GLY A 159 -1.52 21.90 10.73
C GLY A 159 -0.70 20.89 11.53
N GLU A 160 -1.20 20.52 12.70
CA GLU A 160 -0.56 19.53 13.59
C GLU A 160 -0.56 18.10 12.99
N ALA A 161 -1.43 17.85 11.99
CA ALA A 161 -1.48 16.54 11.33
C ALA A 161 -0.17 16.17 10.63
N GLY A 162 0.51 17.16 10.02
CA GLY A 162 1.78 16.91 9.33
C GLY A 162 2.03 17.87 8.18
N ARG A 163 2.95 17.50 7.29
CA ARG A 163 3.36 18.27 6.11
C ARG A 163 3.32 17.39 4.86
N MET A 164 2.81 17.90 3.76
CA MET A 164 2.56 17.12 2.56
C MET A 164 2.99 17.82 1.29
N ALA A 165 3.28 17.05 0.25
CA ALA A 165 3.33 17.55 -1.12
C ALA A 165 2.71 16.55 -2.09
N ILE A 166 2.29 17.04 -3.27
CA ILE A 166 1.88 16.22 -4.41
C ILE A 166 2.95 16.32 -5.48
N ALA A 167 3.43 15.19 -5.89
CA ALA A 167 4.47 15.04 -6.88
C ALA A 167 4.04 14.08 -8.01
N SER A 168 4.83 14.05 -9.07
CA SER A 168 4.75 13.01 -10.10
C SER A 168 6.14 12.48 -10.41
N ASP A 169 6.21 11.21 -10.73
CA ASP A 169 7.41 10.57 -11.23
C ASP A 169 7.71 10.98 -12.69
N PRO A 170 8.86 10.59 -13.27
CA PRO A 170 9.21 10.92 -14.66
C PRO A 170 8.25 10.34 -15.71
N ALA A 171 7.46 9.31 -15.39
CA ALA A 171 6.43 8.74 -16.26
C ALA A 171 5.08 9.46 -16.12
N GLY A 172 4.95 10.40 -15.16
CA GLY A 172 3.77 11.20 -14.91
C GLY A 172 2.81 10.63 -13.86
N ALA A 173 3.16 9.51 -13.18
CA ALA A 173 2.31 8.99 -12.13
C ALA A 173 2.33 9.91 -10.90
N VAL A 174 1.15 10.36 -10.50
CA VAL A 174 0.96 11.27 -9.36
C VAL A 174 0.96 10.47 -8.06
N PHE A 175 1.66 10.99 -7.06
CA PHE A 175 1.69 10.46 -5.70
C PHE A 175 1.86 11.59 -4.68
N GLY A 176 1.49 11.33 -3.43
CA GLY A 176 1.74 12.22 -2.32
C GLY A 176 3.01 11.84 -1.57
N ILE A 177 3.64 12.80 -0.90
CA ILE A 177 4.58 12.57 0.19
C ILE A 177 3.98 13.11 1.48
N TRP A 178 4.17 12.38 2.56
CA TRP A 178 3.60 12.70 3.87
C TRP A 178 4.65 12.63 4.96
N GLN A 179 4.95 13.76 5.54
CA GLN A 179 5.71 13.87 6.78
C GLN A 179 4.71 13.94 7.93
N GLY A 180 4.56 12.83 8.65
CA GLY A 180 3.58 12.73 9.73
C GLY A 180 3.95 13.62 10.92
N GLY A 181 2.92 14.30 11.45
CA GLY A 181 2.90 14.94 12.76
C GLY A 181 2.10 14.07 13.72
N GLU A 182 0.91 14.54 14.13
CA GLU A 182 -0.05 13.73 14.91
C GLU A 182 -0.69 12.61 14.08
N HIS A 183 -0.83 12.80 12.76
CA HIS A 183 -1.35 11.80 11.84
C HIS A 183 -0.22 11.12 11.07
N ILE A 184 0.07 9.87 11.40
CA ILE A 184 1.17 9.09 10.80
C ILE A 184 0.73 8.20 9.63
N GLY A 185 -0.54 8.24 9.24
CA GLY A 185 -1.12 7.40 8.20
C GLY A 185 -2.25 6.51 8.70
N ALA A 186 -2.61 5.49 7.93
CA ALA A 186 -3.69 4.57 8.26
C ALA A 186 -3.39 3.77 9.55
N GLY A 187 -4.40 3.68 10.42
CA GLY A 187 -4.31 2.93 11.68
C GLY A 187 -4.38 1.41 11.47
N VAL A 188 -5.05 0.98 10.40
CA VAL A 188 -5.23 -0.44 10.05
C VAL A 188 -5.09 -0.64 8.55
N ALA A 189 -4.58 -1.80 8.15
CA ALA A 189 -4.46 -2.22 6.76
C ALA A 189 -4.70 -3.73 6.63
N GLY A 190 -5.17 -4.18 5.44
CA GLY A 190 -5.38 -5.58 5.12
C GLY A 190 -6.65 -6.21 5.71
N ALA A 191 -7.47 -5.48 6.47
CA ALA A 191 -8.80 -5.90 6.86
C ALA A 191 -9.82 -5.52 5.79
N PRO A 192 -10.95 -6.27 5.61
CA PRO A 192 -12.00 -5.86 4.69
C PRO A 192 -12.46 -4.42 4.92
N GLY A 193 -12.48 -3.62 3.84
CA GLY A 193 -12.77 -2.19 3.88
C GLY A 193 -11.56 -1.28 4.06
N THR A 194 -10.33 -1.81 4.09
CA THR A 194 -9.10 -1.01 4.23
C THR A 194 -8.20 -1.09 3.00
N PRO A 195 -7.29 -0.13 2.78
CA PRO A 195 -6.23 -0.29 1.79
C PRO A 195 -5.36 -1.52 2.12
N ALA A 196 -5.20 -2.41 1.15
CA ALA A 196 -4.38 -3.63 1.27
C ALA A 196 -3.04 -3.50 0.55
N TRP A 197 -3.02 -2.83 -0.61
CA TRP A 197 -1.84 -2.72 -1.45
C TRP A 197 -1.88 -1.47 -2.32
N ASN A 198 -0.70 -1.01 -2.77
CA ASN A 198 -0.57 0.04 -3.75
C ASN A 198 0.36 -0.43 -4.88
N GLU A 199 -0.12 -0.35 -6.11
CA GLU A 199 0.59 -0.76 -7.31
C GLU A 199 0.75 0.42 -8.27
N LEU A 200 1.96 0.70 -8.72
CA LEU A 200 2.19 1.65 -9.79
C LEU A 200 2.06 0.95 -11.14
N VAL A 201 1.04 1.30 -11.91
CA VAL A 201 0.84 0.84 -13.28
C VAL A 201 1.56 1.80 -14.22
N THR A 202 2.51 1.29 -14.99
CA THR A 202 3.36 2.09 -15.88
C THR A 202 3.59 1.40 -17.22
N ARG A 203 4.26 2.06 -18.14
CA ARG A 203 4.62 1.44 -19.42
C ARG A 203 5.70 0.37 -19.25
N GLU A 204 6.70 0.66 -18.44
CA GLU A 204 7.81 -0.26 -18.12
C GLU A 204 8.36 0.08 -16.72
N THR A 205 8.94 -0.91 -16.05
CA THR A 205 9.32 -0.77 -14.64
C THR A 205 10.76 -0.28 -14.45
N SER A 206 11.63 -0.43 -15.42
CA SER A 206 13.07 -0.28 -15.22
C SER A 206 13.52 1.16 -14.94
N SER A 207 13.02 2.15 -15.68
CA SER A 207 13.37 3.56 -15.44
C SER A 207 12.63 4.13 -14.22
N VAL A 208 11.37 3.77 -14.07
CA VAL A 208 10.53 4.22 -12.96
C VAL A 208 11.04 3.64 -11.64
N GLY A 209 11.43 2.35 -11.64
CA GLY A 209 12.03 1.69 -10.47
C GLY A 209 13.28 2.42 -9.96
N LYS A 210 14.18 2.86 -10.88
CA LYS A 210 15.36 3.64 -10.52
C LYS A 210 15.02 4.97 -9.87
N PHE A 211 13.96 5.64 -10.32
CA PHE A 211 13.49 6.86 -9.69
C PHE A 211 13.07 6.61 -8.25
N TYR A 212 12.19 5.64 -8.01
CA TYR A 212 11.72 5.32 -6.66
C TYR A 212 12.83 4.79 -5.75
N GLN A 213 13.78 4.01 -6.29
CA GLN A 213 14.98 3.60 -5.58
C GLN A 213 15.84 4.82 -5.16
N ALA A 214 16.06 5.77 -6.05
CA ALA A 214 16.86 6.95 -5.77
C ALA A 214 16.20 7.90 -4.76
N VAL A 215 14.86 8.02 -4.78
CA VAL A 215 14.12 8.93 -3.89
C VAL A 215 13.90 8.33 -2.50
N PHE A 216 13.51 7.04 -2.44
CA PHE A 216 13.05 6.40 -1.21
C PHE A 216 13.91 5.23 -0.73
N GLY A 217 14.94 4.86 -1.49
CA GLY A 217 15.85 3.78 -1.09
C GLY A 217 15.29 2.37 -1.24
N TYR A 218 14.27 2.16 -2.08
CA TYR A 218 13.70 0.82 -2.25
C TYR A 218 14.69 -0.19 -2.79
N ASP A 219 14.65 -1.39 -2.24
CA ASP A 219 15.20 -2.57 -2.89
C ASP A 219 14.19 -3.09 -3.91
N LEU A 220 14.66 -3.29 -5.15
CA LEU A 220 13.84 -3.72 -6.28
C LEU A 220 13.97 -5.22 -6.48
N GLU A 221 12.87 -5.97 -6.34
CA GLU A 221 12.82 -7.40 -6.60
C GLU A 221 11.99 -7.68 -7.86
N PRO A 222 12.64 -7.89 -9.04
CA PRO A 222 11.94 -8.23 -10.26
C PRO A 222 11.35 -9.64 -10.19
N VAL A 223 10.08 -9.76 -10.58
CA VAL A 223 9.45 -11.06 -10.79
C VAL A 223 9.95 -11.61 -12.13
N VAL A 224 10.68 -12.72 -12.08
CA VAL A 224 11.23 -13.36 -13.29
C VAL A 224 10.08 -14.02 -14.07
N SER A 225 9.56 -13.33 -15.08
CA SER A 225 8.53 -13.84 -16.00
C SER A 225 8.80 -13.33 -17.40
N ALA A 226 8.53 -14.17 -18.40
CA ALA A 226 8.53 -13.74 -19.80
C ALA A 226 7.25 -13.00 -20.20
N ASP A 227 6.19 -13.12 -19.38
CA ASP A 227 4.85 -12.68 -19.74
C ASP A 227 4.48 -11.33 -19.11
N PHE A 228 5.19 -10.90 -18.03
CA PHE A 228 4.93 -9.61 -17.37
C PHE A 228 6.19 -8.95 -16.83
N ASP A 229 6.20 -7.64 -16.92
CA ASP A 229 7.17 -6.73 -16.33
C ASP A 229 6.64 -6.28 -14.96
N TYR A 230 7.11 -6.95 -13.89
CA TYR A 230 6.64 -6.72 -12.52
C TYR A 230 7.81 -6.67 -11.54
N VAL A 231 7.78 -5.69 -10.65
CA VAL A 231 8.80 -5.48 -9.63
C VAL A 231 8.13 -5.25 -8.28
N THR A 232 8.54 -5.99 -7.28
CA THR A 232 8.15 -5.71 -5.88
C THR A 232 9.13 -4.71 -5.27
N LEU A 233 8.61 -3.71 -4.59
CA LEU A 233 9.38 -2.70 -3.86
C LEU A 233 9.49 -3.12 -2.39
N HIS A 234 10.72 -3.19 -1.87
CA HIS A 234 10.98 -3.57 -0.50
C HIS A 234 11.64 -2.43 0.27
N LEU A 235 11.29 -2.32 1.55
CA LEU A 235 11.97 -1.51 2.57
C LEU A 235 12.28 -2.43 3.75
N ASP A 236 13.54 -2.41 4.21
CA ASP A 236 14.00 -3.26 5.32
C ASP A 236 13.65 -4.75 5.12
N GLY A 237 13.70 -5.22 3.87
CA GLY A 237 13.36 -6.59 3.48
C GLY A 237 11.87 -6.93 3.49
N GLN A 238 10.99 -5.96 3.72
CA GLN A 238 9.54 -6.14 3.68
C GLN A 238 8.95 -5.58 2.39
N PRO A 239 8.08 -6.32 1.68
CA PRO A 239 7.38 -5.81 0.51
C PRO A 239 6.40 -4.72 0.93
N VAL A 240 6.44 -3.56 0.27
CA VAL A 240 5.60 -2.40 0.63
C VAL A 240 4.72 -1.89 -0.51
N ALA A 241 5.12 -2.13 -1.76
CA ALA A 241 4.39 -1.73 -2.96
C ALA A 241 4.90 -2.51 -4.17
N SER A 242 4.34 -2.26 -5.35
CA SER A 242 4.79 -2.89 -6.59
C SER A 242 4.75 -1.94 -7.79
N LEU A 243 5.53 -2.29 -8.81
CA LEU A 243 5.52 -1.68 -10.13
C LEU A 243 5.04 -2.72 -11.15
N HIS A 244 4.09 -2.35 -11.99
CA HIS A 244 3.54 -3.20 -13.04
C HIS A 244 3.69 -2.53 -14.41
N GLY A 245 4.61 -3.05 -15.22
CA GLY A 245 4.84 -2.62 -16.59
C GLY A 245 3.87 -3.30 -17.54
N VAL A 246 2.91 -2.53 -18.06
CA VAL A 246 1.85 -3.05 -18.95
C VAL A 246 2.10 -2.73 -20.43
N GLY A 247 3.24 -2.14 -20.77
CA GLY A 247 3.62 -1.86 -22.13
C GLY A 247 2.60 -0.99 -22.87
N ASN A 248 2.15 -1.47 -24.02
CA ASN A 248 1.17 -0.79 -24.85
C ASN A 248 -0.28 -0.91 -24.33
N ALA A 249 -0.53 -1.73 -23.32
CA ALA A 249 -1.84 -1.83 -22.66
C ALA A 249 -2.09 -0.72 -21.64
N LEU A 250 -1.08 0.16 -21.42
CA LEU A 250 -1.26 1.32 -20.53
C LEU A 250 -2.42 2.19 -21.01
N PRO A 251 -3.45 2.46 -20.19
CA PRO A 251 -4.58 3.28 -20.54
C PRO A 251 -4.15 4.69 -20.97
N ARG A 252 -4.55 5.12 -22.16
CA ARG A 252 -4.14 6.43 -22.73
C ARG A 252 -4.73 7.61 -22.01
N ASP A 253 -5.90 7.45 -21.45
CA ASP A 253 -6.67 8.45 -20.69
C ASP A 253 -6.08 8.72 -19.31
N ARG A 254 -5.44 7.72 -18.68
CA ARG A 254 -4.83 7.83 -17.35
C ARG A 254 -3.31 7.94 -17.38
N GLY A 255 -2.63 7.33 -18.35
CA GLY A 255 -1.19 7.22 -18.34
C GLY A 255 -0.66 6.37 -17.16
N ALA A 256 0.59 6.59 -16.77
CA ALA A 256 1.15 5.97 -15.57
C ALA A 256 0.44 6.49 -14.32
N HIS A 257 0.07 5.59 -13.41
CA HIS A 257 -0.72 5.95 -12.22
C HIS A 257 -0.55 4.93 -11.09
N TRP A 258 -0.69 5.39 -9.85
CA TRP A 258 -0.83 4.52 -8.69
C TRP A 258 -2.26 3.98 -8.60
N MET A 259 -2.38 2.69 -8.36
CA MET A 259 -3.63 1.96 -8.15
C MET A 259 -3.70 1.51 -6.70
N THR A 260 -4.69 1.97 -5.96
CA THR A 260 -4.98 1.49 -4.62
C THR A 260 -5.85 0.24 -4.70
N HIS A 261 -5.46 -0.78 -3.96
CA HIS A 261 -6.22 -2.01 -3.78
C HIS A 261 -6.86 -2.00 -2.39
N PHE A 262 -8.18 -2.18 -2.34
CA PHE A 262 -8.92 -2.29 -1.08
C PHE A 262 -9.27 -3.73 -0.81
N GLU A 263 -8.98 -4.21 0.39
CA GLU A 263 -9.37 -5.54 0.84
C GLU A 263 -10.88 -5.62 0.98
N VAL A 264 -11.47 -6.74 0.54
CA VAL A 264 -12.90 -7.04 0.71
C VAL A 264 -13.09 -8.51 1.07
N ALA A 265 -14.16 -8.81 1.80
CA ALA A 265 -14.47 -10.18 2.17
C ALA A 265 -14.90 -11.05 0.96
N ASP A 266 -15.59 -10.44 -0.01
CA ASP A 266 -16.04 -11.09 -1.25
C ASP A 266 -15.98 -10.08 -2.41
N VAL A 267 -15.15 -10.40 -3.42
CA VAL A 267 -14.91 -9.50 -4.58
C VAL A 267 -16.12 -9.46 -5.51
N ASP A 268 -16.81 -10.58 -5.69
CA ASP A 268 -17.97 -10.66 -6.58
C ASP A 268 -19.15 -9.87 -6.02
N GLU A 269 -19.42 -10.04 -4.72
CA GLU A 269 -20.46 -9.30 -4.00
C GLU A 269 -20.13 -7.79 -4.00
N SER A 270 -18.89 -7.43 -3.66
CA SER A 270 -18.46 -6.02 -3.61
C SER A 270 -18.49 -5.35 -4.98
N ALA A 271 -18.11 -6.05 -6.06
CA ALA A 271 -18.21 -5.54 -7.43
C ALA A 271 -19.67 -5.32 -7.85
N GLY A 272 -20.58 -6.24 -7.48
CA GLY A 272 -22.02 -6.05 -7.65
C GLY A 272 -22.52 -4.84 -6.88
N ARG A 273 -22.07 -4.66 -5.64
CA ARG A 273 -22.44 -3.52 -4.79
C ARG A 273 -21.97 -2.18 -5.37
N VAL A 274 -20.77 -2.12 -5.95
CA VAL A 274 -20.30 -0.91 -6.67
C VAL A 274 -21.28 -0.52 -7.77
N ALA A 275 -21.72 -1.48 -8.59
CA ALA A 275 -22.68 -1.20 -9.68
C ALA A 275 -24.05 -0.72 -9.15
N GLU A 276 -24.58 -1.32 -8.08
CA GLU A 276 -25.81 -0.90 -7.42
C GLU A 276 -25.74 0.53 -6.87
N LEU A 277 -24.56 0.95 -6.38
CA LEU A 277 -24.31 2.28 -5.85
C LEU A 277 -23.99 3.32 -6.92
N GLY A 278 -24.12 2.97 -8.22
CA GLY A 278 -23.91 3.89 -9.35
C GLY A 278 -22.47 3.98 -9.82
N GLY A 279 -21.56 3.17 -9.31
CA GLY A 279 -20.22 3.00 -9.84
C GLY A 279 -20.17 2.07 -11.06
N GLN A 280 -18.98 1.72 -11.51
CA GLN A 280 -18.76 0.89 -12.69
C GLN A 280 -17.79 -0.25 -12.41
N VAL A 281 -18.08 -1.44 -12.96
CA VAL A 281 -17.13 -2.58 -12.99
C VAL A 281 -16.37 -2.51 -14.31
N LEU A 282 -15.08 -2.11 -14.24
CA LEU A 282 -14.21 -1.95 -15.41
C LEU A 282 -13.57 -3.26 -15.82
N GLN A 283 -13.19 -4.09 -14.84
CA GLN A 283 -12.72 -5.46 -15.03
C GLN A 283 -13.47 -6.38 -14.08
N GLN A 284 -14.11 -7.40 -14.66
CA GLN A 284 -14.87 -8.39 -13.89
C GLN A 284 -13.99 -9.15 -12.90
N PRO A 285 -14.57 -9.66 -11.81
CA PRO A 285 -13.86 -10.48 -10.84
C PRO A 285 -13.11 -11.64 -11.49
N ARG A 286 -11.83 -11.76 -11.19
CA ARG A 286 -10.93 -12.80 -11.73
C ARG A 286 -9.86 -13.16 -10.71
N GLU A 287 -9.30 -14.36 -10.84
CA GLU A 287 -8.11 -14.74 -10.09
C GLU A 287 -6.88 -13.98 -10.63
N GLY A 288 -6.09 -13.43 -9.75
CA GLY A 288 -4.82 -12.76 -9.99
C GLY A 288 -3.71 -13.36 -9.14
N ALA A 289 -2.50 -12.84 -9.27
CA ALA A 289 -1.34 -13.30 -8.53
C ALA A 289 -1.49 -13.09 -7.00
N SER A 290 -2.16 -12.00 -6.60
CA SER A 290 -2.36 -11.63 -5.20
C SER A 290 -3.69 -12.12 -4.62
N GLY A 291 -4.50 -12.85 -5.39
CA GLY A 291 -5.82 -13.32 -5.01
C GLY A 291 -6.90 -12.91 -6.01
N ARG A 292 -8.17 -13.13 -5.63
CA ARG A 292 -9.31 -12.72 -6.44
C ARG A 292 -9.44 -11.20 -6.44
N GLN A 293 -9.64 -10.60 -7.62
CA GLN A 293 -9.64 -9.14 -7.76
C GLN A 293 -10.60 -8.66 -8.85
N ALA A 294 -11.09 -7.41 -8.73
CA ALA A 294 -11.87 -6.70 -9.73
C ALA A 294 -11.42 -5.24 -9.78
N THR A 295 -11.38 -4.64 -10.98
CA THR A 295 -11.12 -3.20 -11.13
C THR A 295 -12.45 -2.49 -11.30
N VAL A 296 -12.69 -1.49 -10.49
CA VAL A 296 -13.94 -0.74 -10.44
C VAL A 296 -13.69 0.76 -10.45
N ALA A 297 -14.75 1.55 -10.68
CA ALA A 297 -14.73 2.99 -10.51
C ALA A 297 -15.93 3.42 -9.67
N ASP A 298 -15.74 4.44 -8.86
CA ASP A 298 -16.83 5.10 -8.16
C ASP A 298 -17.68 5.97 -9.11
N PRO A 299 -18.80 6.57 -8.65
CA PRO A 299 -19.66 7.41 -9.50
C PRO A 299 -18.97 8.64 -10.11
N GLU A 300 -17.90 9.15 -9.52
CA GLU A 300 -17.10 10.27 -10.07
C GLU A 300 -15.94 9.80 -10.97
N GLY A 301 -15.75 8.48 -11.12
CA GLY A 301 -14.75 7.87 -11.97
C GLY A 301 -13.42 7.57 -11.30
N ALA A 302 -13.31 7.67 -9.98
CA ALA A 302 -12.12 7.22 -9.25
C ALA A 302 -11.96 5.70 -9.38
N VAL A 303 -10.87 5.26 -10.01
CA VAL A 303 -10.62 3.85 -10.26
C VAL A 303 -9.80 3.27 -9.11
N PHE A 304 -10.18 2.05 -8.69
CA PHE A 304 -9.49 1.27 -7.66
C PHE A 304 -9.71 -0.23 -7.87
N THR A 305 -8.93 -1.03 -7.18
CA THR A 305 -9.07 -2.49 -7.23
C THR A 305 -9.70 -2.99 -5.93
N LEU A 306 -10.70 -3.83 -6.04
CA LEU A 306 -11.19 -4.68 -4.96
C LEU A 306 -10.37 -5.96 -4.96
N VAL A 307 -9.87 -6.38 -3.81
CA VAL A 307 -9.05 -7.60 -3.69
C VAL A 307 -9.47 -8.41 -2.48
N ARG A 308 -9.44 -9.73 -2.64
CA ARG A 308 -9.42 -10.67 -1.53
C ARG A 308 -8.08 -11.36 -1.56
N SER A 309 -7.20 -10.93 -0.67
CA SER A 309 -5.83 -11.42 -0.57
C SER A 309 -5.78 -12.90 -0.21
N LEU A 310 -4.71 -13.58 -0.64
CA LEU A 310 -4.43 -14.99 -0.28
C LEU A 310 -3.68 -15.12 1.06
N LEU A 311 -3.70 -14.06 1.92
CA LEU A 311 -3.00 -14.04 3.21
C LEU A 311 -3.66 -14.97 4.23
#